data_df8b1cd58d3fe8431677d652d0995a8c
#
_entry.id   df8b1cd58d3fe8431677d652d0995a8c
#
_cell.length_a   1.000
_cell.length_b   1.000
_cell.length_c   1.000
_cell.angle_alpha   90.00
_cell.angle_beta   90.00
_cell.angle_gamma   90.00
#
_symmetry.space_group_name_H-M   'P 1'
#
loop_
_entity.id
_entity.type
_entity.pdbx_description
1 polymer ?
#
loop_
_entity_poly.entity_id
_entity_poly.type
_entity_poly.pdbx_seq_one_letter_code
_entity_poly.pdbx_strand_id
1 'polypeptide(L)'
;MKAIDLGLSVMWGDCNIGADVFYEDGNLYSWSEITPEVDCYTAIFAPVAISSSCTSNLAEKIYGPGWRIPTKEQMLELMQNCEFEFAFDGQAIKATGPNGRSIYLPLANNMDWHGKRAKGGFYWTSTRAFEENDHAYQLRISDEITFGYNHIKVRQSVRPIFCP
;
A
#
# COMPACT_ATOMS: atom_id res chain seq x y z
N MET A 1 -2.77 -0.02 15.53
CA MET A 1 -3.00 -0.78 14.28
C MET A 1 -3.59 -2.14 14.61
N LYS A 2 -4.73 -2.48 14.03
CA LYS A 2 -5.36 -3.80 14.13
C LYS A 2 -5.29 -4.49 12.78
N ALA A 3 -5.12 -5.81 12.78
CA ALA A 3 -5.19 -6.62 11.57
C ALA A 3 -6.63 -7.13 11.39
N ILE A 4 -7.22 -6.85 10.23
CA ILE A 4 -8.57 -7.27 9.84
C ILE A 4 -8.46 -8.38 8.81
N ASP A 5 -8.97 -9.54 9.17
CA ASP A 5 -9.11 -10.66 8.23
C ASP A 5 -10.32 -10.41 7.32
N LEU A 6 -10.08 -10.21 6.04
CA LEU A 6 -11.10 -10.03 5.01
C LEU A 6 -11.47 -11.34 4.29
N GLY A 7 -10.89 -12.48 4.69
CA GLY A 7 -11.00 -13.75 3.97
C GLY A 7 -10.08 -13.79 2.73
N LEU A 8 -9.00 -13.02 2.73
CA LEU A 8 -7.96 -12.98 1.71
C LEU A 8 -6.69 -13.70 2.20
N SER A 9 -5.66 -13.76 1.36
CA SER A 9 -4.40 -14.44 1.69
C SER A 9 -3.64 -13.80 2.86
N VAL A 10 -3.88 -12.52 3.13
CA VAL A 10 -3.28 -11.74 4.23
C VAL A 10 -4.34 -10.93 4.97
N MET A 11 -4.03 -10.55 6.21
CA MET A 11 -4.85 -9.59 6.95
C MET A 11 -4.48 -8.16 6.57
N TRP A 12 -5.43 -7.23 6.61
CA TRP A 12 -5.24 -5.83 6.27
C TRP A 12 -5.29 -4.94 7.51
N GLY A 13 -4.46 -3.92 7.55
CA GLY A 13 -4.52 -2.92 8.60
C GLY A 13 -5.86 -2.19 8.61
N ASP A 14 -6.37 -1.84 9.79
CA ASP A 14 -7.62 -1.10 9.96
C ASP A 14 -7.51 0.37 9.56
N CYS A 15 -6.30 0.95 9.54
CA CYS A 15 -6.04 2.32 9.12
C CYS A 15 -4.77 2.46 8.28
N ASN A 16 -4.59 3.63 7.64
CA ASN A 16 -3.37 3.98 6.90
C ASN A 16 -2.20 4.20 7.87
N ILE A 17 -0.96 4.05 7.38
CA ILE A 17 0.22 4.41 8.17
C ILE A 17 0.18 5.90 8.51
N GLY A 18 0.35 6.21 9.80
CA GLY A 18 0.27 7.57 10.34
C GLY A 18 -1.12 8.05 10.72
N ALA A 19 -2.12 7.17 10.65
CA ALA A 19 -3.47 7.40 11.17
C ALA A 19 -3.70 6.60 12.46
N ASP A 20 -4.47 7.17 13.38
CA ASP A 20 -4.87 6.53 14.63
C ASP A 20 -6.23 5.83 14.51
N VAL A 21 -7.06 6.28 13.57
CA VAL A 21 -8.40 5.75 13.32
C VAL A 21 -8.67 5.54 11.82
N PHE A 22 -9.62 4.65 11.52
CA PHE A 22 -9.87 4.13 10.18
C PHE A 22 -10.33 5.17 9.13
N TYR A 23 -10.83 6.33 9.55
CA TYR A 23 -11.31 7.42 8.68
C TYR A 23 -10.29 8.54 8.46
N GLU A 24 -9.15 8.51 9.13
CA GLU A 24 -8.06 9.48 8.92
C GLU A 24 -7.22 9.11 7.70
N ASP A 25 -6.78 10.12 6.98
CA ASP A 25 -5.95 9.97 5.77
C ASP A 25 -4.60 9.30 6.06
N GLY A 26 -4.04 9.52 7.26
CA GLY A 26 -2.67 9.15 7.59
C GLY A 26 -1.64 10.01 6.86
N ASN A 27 -0.41 9.55 6.82
CA ASN A 27 0.68 10.25 6.15
C ASN A 27 0.83 9.80 4.70
N LEU A 28 1.35 10.70 3.86
CA LEU A 28 1.73 10.40 2.48
C LEU A 28 3.24 10.16 2.41
N TYR A 29 3.64 9.10 1.74
CA TYR A 29 5.03 8.66 1.60
C TYR A 29 5.42 8.53 0.12
N SER A 30 6.65 8.89 -0.22
CA SER A 30 7.29 8.45 -1.46
C SER A 30 7.63 6.96 -1.37
N TRP A 31 7.79 6.29 -2.50
CA TRP A 31 8.04 4.85 -2.52
C TRP A 31 9.35 4.45 -1.83
N SER A 32 10.40 5.25 -1.97
CA SER A 32 11.69 5.03 -1.32
C SER A 32 11.64 5.14 0.21
N GLU A 33 10.67 5.88 0.76
CA GLU A 33 10.49 5.98 2.23
C GLU A 33 9.87 4.69 2.81
N ILE A 34 9.13 3.93 2.01
CA ILE A 34 8.38 2.75 2.50
C ILE A 34 9.09 1.43 2.23
N THR A 35 9.93 1.37 1.22
CA THR A 35 10.72 0.19 0.86
C THR A 35 12.19 0.48 1.08
N PRO A 36 12.96 -0.45 1.68
CA PRO A 36 14.41 -0.32 1.68
C PRO A 36 14.89 -0.35 0.23
N GLU A 37 15.78 0.56 -0.15
CA GLU A 37 16.50 0.44 -1.42
C GLU A 37 17.30 -0.86 -1.38
N VAL A 38 16.76 -1.89 -2.02
CA VAL A 38 17.59 -3.02 -2.44
C VAL A 38 18.32 -2.51 -3.68
N ASP A 39 19.59 -2.21 -3.51
CA ASP A 39 20.47 -1.91 -4.62
C ASP A 39 20.43 -3.12 -5.57
N CYS A 40 19.65 -3.02 -6.65
CA CYS A 40 19.46 -4.11 -7.62
C CYS A 40 20.78 -4.48 -8.32
N TYR A 41 21.81 -3.65 -8.20
CA TYR A 41 23.13 -3.94 -8.71
C TYR A 41 23.84 -5.05 -7.95
N THR A 42 23.59 -5.23 -6.65
CA THR A 42 24.20 -6.30 -5.86
C THR A 42 23.48 -7.64 -6.00
N ALA A 43 22.20 -7.64 -6.38
CA ALA A 43 21.42 -8.88 -6.55
C ALA A 43 21.78 -9.68 -7.81
N ILE A 44 22.39 -9.06 -8.82
CA ILE A 44 22.73 -9.71 -10.10
C ILE A 44 24.07 -10.49 -9.99
N PHE A 45 24.94 -10.13 -9.06
CA PHE A 45 26.30 -10.69 -8.96
C PHE A 45 26.62 -11.49 -7.69
N ALA A 46 25.68 -11.73 -6.81
CA ALA A 46 25.88 -12.59 -5.65
C ALA A 46 25.13 -13.92 -5.80
N PRO A 47 25.80 -15.00 -6.19
CA PRO A 47 25.29 -16.32 -5.89
C PRO A 47 25.51 -16.55 -4.40
N VAL A 48 24.49 -16.89 -3.67
CA VAL A 48 24.50 -17.43 -2.29
C VAL A 48 23.84 -16.56 -1.23
N ALA A 49 22.85 -17.21 -0.64
CA ALA A 49 22.30 -16.95 0.69
C ALA A 49 22.03 -15.48 1.00
N ILE A 50 20.88 -15.01 0.62
CA ILE A 50 20.27 -13.87 1.27
C ILE A 50 20.01 -14.28 2.70
N SER A 51 21.07 -14.15 3.50
CA SER A 51 20.99 -14.09 4.93
C SER A 51 20.00 -12.99 5.27
N SER A 52 19.03 -13.31 6.06
CA SER A 52 17.87 -12.57 6.54
C SER A 52 18.19 -11.26 7.29
N SER A 53 18.99 -10.39 6.75
CA SER A 53 19.02 -8.96 7.11
C SER A 53 18.21 -8.18 6.09
N CYS A 54 16.96 -8.57 5.86
CA CYS A 54 16.00 -7.73 5.19
C CYS A 54 15.87 -6.47 6.02
N THR A 55 16.36 -5.36 5.48
CA THR A 55 16.07 -4.04 6.01
C THR A 55 14.56 -3.94 6.13
N SER A 56 14.07 -3.84 7.36
CA SER A 56 12.64 -3.85 7.66
C SER A 56 11.95 -2.69 6.93
N ASN A 57 10.85 -3.00 6.24
CA ASN A 57 10.02 -1.98 5.58
C ASN A 57 9.37 -1.04 6.62
N LEU A 58 8.82 0.08 6.16
CA LEU A 58 8.25 1.10 7.04
C LEU A 58 7.18 0.53 8.00
N ALA A 59 6.30 -0.36 7.51
CA ALA A 59 5.23 -0.93 8.34
C ALA A 59 5.80 -1.77 9.49
N GLU A 60 6.82 -2.58 9.24
CA GLU A 60 7.48 -3.37 10.27
C GLU A 60 8.23 -2.50 11.28
N LYS A 61 8.87 -1.42 10.83
CA LYS A 61 9.55 -0.47 11.72
C LYS A 61 8.60 0.20 12.70
N ILE A 62 7.36 0.52 12.25
CA ILE A 62 6.39 1.26 13.07
C ILE A 62 5.57 0.31 13.95
N TYR A 63 5.12 -0.82 13.40
CA TYR A 63 4.13 -1.70 14.05
C TYR A 63 4.69 -3.03 14.54
N GLY A 64 5.96 -3.34 14.22
CA GLY A 64 6.65 -4.54 14.64
C GLY A 64 6.57 -5.71 13.64
N PRO A 65 7.11 -6.86 14.02
CA PRO A 65 7.22 -8.03 13.14
C PRO A 65 5.86 -8.49 12.59
N GLY A 66 5.87 -8.95 11.34
CA GLY A 66 4.67 -9.41 10.63
C GLY A 66 3.95 -8.30 9.85
N TRP A 67 4.14 -7.03 10.18
CA TRP A 67 3.59 -5.92 9.42
C TRP A 67 4.43 -5.62 8.17
N ARG A 68 3.77 -5.49 7.02
CA ARG A 68 4.42 -5.29 5.72
C ARG A 68 3.64 -4.31 4.84
N ILE A 69 4.31 -3.84 3.79
CA ILE A 69 3.66 -3.15 2.67
C ILE A 69 3.13 -4.23 1.72
N PRO A 70 1.87 -4.15 1.25
CA PRO A 70 1.33 -5.15 0.35
C PRO A 70 2.10 -5.22 -0.97
N THR A 71 2.24 -6.43 -1.51
CA THR A 71 2.76 -6.62 -2.87
C THR A 71 1.70 -6.26 -3.91
N LYS A 72 2.12 -6.21 -5.18
CA LYS A 72 1.22 -6.06 -6.34
C LYS A 72 0.11 -7.12 -6.31
N GLU A 73 0.47 -8.37 -6.10
CA GLU A 73 -0.44 -9.51 -6.12
C GLU A 73 -1.48 -9.42 -5.00
N GLN A 74 -1.06 -9.03 -3.79
CA GLN A 74 -1.96 -8.85 -2.65
C GLN A 74 -2.91 -7.67 -2.85
N MET A 75 -2.45 -6.58 -3.45
CA MET A 75 -3.32 -5.45 -3.78
C MET A 75 -4.31 -5.80 -4.89
N LEU A 76 -3.89 -6.58 -5.89
CA LEU A 76 -4.78 -7.09 -6.93
C LEU A 76 -5.80 -8.08 -6.35
N GLU A 77 -5.39 -8.93 -5.41
CA GLU A 77 -6.31 -9.82 -4.68
C GLU A 77 -7.40 -9.03 -3.96
N LEU A 78 -7.02 -7.96 -3.23
CA LEU A 78 -7.99 -7.06 -2.58
C LEU A 78 -8.97 -6.48 -3.61
N MET A 79 -8.43 -5.94 -4.72
CA MET A 79 -9.24 -5.30 -5.76
C MET A 79 -10.22 -6.27 -6.44
N GLN A 80 -9.83 -7.52 -6.64
CA GLN A 80 -10.60 -8.52 -7.39
C GLN A 80 -11.63 -9.28 -6.52
N ASN A 81 -11.37 -9.41 -5.22
CA ASN A 81 -12.17 -10.27 -4.34
C ASN A 81 -13.00 -9.51 -3.30
N CYS A 82 -12.87 -8.19 -3.21
CA CYS A 82 -13.68 -7.36 -2.34
C CYS A 82 -14.76 -6.60 -3.12
N GLU A 83 -15.88 -6.35 -2.46
CA GLU A 83 -16.89 -5.41 -2.92
C GLU A 83 -16.54 -4.01 -2.43
N PHE A 84 -16.73 -3.01 -3.28
CA PHE A 84 -16.38 -1.63 -3.00
C PHE A 84 -17.58 -0.72 -3.05
N GLU A 85 -17.75 0.11 -2.03
CA GLU A 85 -18.80 1.14 -1.96
C GLU A 85 -18.24 2.46 -1.40
N PHE A 86 -18.69 3.59 -1.94
CA PHE A 86 -18.31 4.89 -1.37
C PHE A 86 -18.90 5.07 0.02
N ALA A 87 -18.10 5.63 0.92
CA ALA A 87 -18.46 5.89 2.31
C ALA A 87 -18.09 7.33 2.69
N PHE A 88 -18.73 7.85 3.75
CA PHE A 88 -18.46 9.19 4.31
C PHE A 88 -18.55 10.30 3.25
N ASP A 89 -19.66 10.34 2.53
CA ASP A 89 -19.93 11.33 1.47
C ASP A 89 -18.81 11.40 0.41
N GLY A 90 -18.25 10.23 0.07
CA GLY A 90 -17.21 10.11 -0.95
C GLY A 90 -15.80 10.44 -0.45
N GLN A 91 -15.58 10.51 0.87
CA GLN A 91 -14.24 10.75 1.45
C GLN A 91 -13.43 9.46 1.63
N ALA A 92 -14.08 8.31 1.60
CA ALA A 92 -13.44 7.01 1.65
C ALA A 92 -14.18 5.99 0.78
N ILE A 93 -13.54 4.87 0.52
CA ILE A 93 -14.20 3.70 -0.02
C ILE A 93 -14.15 2.58 1.01
N LYS A 94 -15.27 1.87 1.18
CA LYS A 94 -15.36 0.68 2.01
C LYS A 94 -15.07 -0.53 1.13
N ALA A 95 -14.11 -1.35 1.52
CA ALA A 95 -13.80 -2.62 0.89
C ALA A 95 -14.30 -3.76 1.78
N THR A 96 -15.25 -4.54 1.30
CA THR A 96 -15.84 -5.68 2.01
C THR A 96 -15.33 -6.97 1.41
N GLY A 97 -14.63 -7.75 2.21
CA GLY A 97 -14.07 -9.03 1.81
C GLY A 97 -15.10 -10.17 1.74
N PRO A 98 -14.74 -11.33 1.17
CA PRO A 98 -15.61 -12.47 1.01
C PRO A 98 -16.17 -13.04 2.32
N ASN A 99 -15.54 -12.78 3.46
CA ASN A 99 -16.03 -13.16 4.78
C ASN A 99 -16.98 -12.14 5.43
N GLY A 100 -17.35 -11.06 4.71
CA GLY A 100 -18.25 -10.01 5.16
C GLY A 100 -17.63 -8.95 6.06
N ARG A 101 -16.35 -9.06 6.42
CA ARG A 101 -15.63 -8.00 7.15
C ARG A 101 -15.14 -6.94 6.20
N SER A 102 -14.94 -5.72 6.72
CA SER A 102 -14.61 -4.56 5.88
C SER A 102 -13.47 -3.74 6.47
N ILE A 103 -12.77 -3.04 5.57
CA ILE A 103 -11.87 -1.93 5.89
C ILE A 103 -12.31 -0.69 5.11
N TYR A 104 -11.88 0.49 5.57
CA TYR A 104 -12.11 1.76 4.88
C TYR A 104 -10.81 2.31 4.33
N LEU A 105 -10.81 2.73 3.09
CA LEU A 105 -9.67 3.30 2.38
C LEU A 105 -9.95 4.80 2.14
N PRO A 106 -9.42 5.72 2.96
CA PRO A 106 -9.58 7.16 2.75
C PRO A 106 -9.06 7.64 1.40
N LEU A 107 -9.73 8.61 0.80
CA LEU A 107 -9.32 9.25 -0.45
C LEU A 107 -8.43 10.46 -0.15
N ALA A 108 -7.25 10.20 0.38
CA ALA A 108 -6.31 11.18 0.92
C ALA A 108 -5.60 12.05 -0.14
N ASN A 109 -5.93 11.85 -1.42
CA ASN A 109 -5.20 12.42 -2.55
C ASN A 109 -3.76 11.87 -2.65
N ASN A 110 -3.01 12.32 -3.66
CA ASN A 110 -1.57 12.18 -3.69
C ASN A 110 -0.92 13.57 -3.83
N MET A 111 0.40 13.63 -3.76
CA MET A 111 1.14 14.85 -3.95
C MET A 111 2.43 14.56 -4.71
N ASP A 112 2.65 15.27 -5.82
CA ASP A 112 3.92 15.19 -6.54
C ASP A 112 5.03 16.01 -5.84
N TRP A 113 6.23 15.95 -6.37
CA TRP A 113 7.39 16.66 -5.81
C TRP A 113 7.38 18.19 -6.04
N HIS A 114 6.40 18.69 -6.79
CA HIS A 114 6.12 20.13 -6.93
C HIS A 114 4.99 20.60 -5.99
N GLY A 115 4.44 19.70 -5.18
CA GLY A 115 3.32 19.99 -4.28
C GLY A 115 1.95 19.96 -4.96
N LYS A 116 1.85 19.56 -6.24
CA LYS A 116 0.58 19.41 -6.93
C LYS A 116 -0.12 18.14 -6.46
N ARG A 117 -1.41 18.27 -6.16
CA ARG A 117 -2.25 17.17 -5.71
C ARG A 117 -3.17 16.66 -6.82
N ALA A 118 -3.33 15.35 -6.91
CA ALA A 118 -4.40 14.71 -7.67
C ALA A 118 -5.45 14.16 -6.70
N LYS A 119 -6.73 14.34 -7.07
CA LYS A 119 -7.86 13.86 -6.25
C LYS A 119 -8.03 12.35 -6.36
N GLY A 120 -8.37 11.71 -5.25
CA GLY A 120 -8.67 10.29 -5.16
C GLY A 120 -7.92 9.59 -4.02
N GLY A 121 -8.02 8.27 -3.99
CA GLY A 121 -7.21 7.40 -3.14
C GLY A 121 -6.07 6.81 -3.96
N PHE A 122 -4.87 6.85 -3.42
CA PHE A 122 -3.68 6.31 -4.07
C PHE A 122 -2.89 5.53 -3.02
N TYR A 123 -2.70 4.25 -3.28
CA TYR A 123 -2.09 3.33 -2.32
C TYR A 123 -0.91 2.60 -2.93
N TRP A 124 0.27 2.79 -2.35
CA TRP A 124 1.48 2.10 -2.77
C TRP A 124 1.43 0.59 -2.54
N THR A 125 2.08 -0.14 -3.43
CA THR A 125 2.56 -1.49 -3.17
C THR A 125 4.07 -1.49 -2.95
N SER A 126 4.63 -2.59 -2.45
CA SER A 126 6.07 -2.79 -2.33
C SER A 126 6.74 -3.22 -3.65
N THR A 127 5.96 -3.41 -4.71
CA THR A 127 6.45 -3.94 -5.99
C THR A 127 6.81 -2.82 -6.95
N ARG A 128 8.06 -2.80 -7.39
CA ARG A 128 8.54 -1.87 -8.42
C ARG A 128 7.94 -2.24 -9.78
N ALA A 129 7.59 -1.26 -10.58
CA ALA A 129 7.22 -1.46 -11.98
C ALA A 129 8.49 -1.51 -12.82
N PHE A 130 8.69 -2.61 -13.54
CA PHE A 130 9.86 -2.78 -14.41
C PHE A 130 9.62 -2.28 -15.83
N GLU A 131 8.36 -2.03 -16.18
CA GLU A 131 7.94 -1.52 -17.48
C GLU A 131 8.32 -0.06 -17.67
N GLU A 132 8.41 0.69 -16.57
CA GLU A 132 8.79 2.10 -16.53
C GLU A 132 9.86 2.32 -15.45
N ASN A 133 10.96 2.94 -15.82
CA ASN A 133 12.00 3.33 -14.88
C ASN A 133 11.43 4.31 -13.84
N ASP A 134 11.88 4.17 -12.59
CA ASP A 134 11.46 5.02 -11.46
C ASP A 134 9.94 5.01 -11.17
N HIS A 135 9.26 3.88 -11.45
CA HIS A 135 7.87 3.68 -11.13
C HIS A 135 7.65 2.47 -10.21
N ALA A 136 6.57 2.51 -9.44
CA ALA A 136 6.12 1.41 -8.60
C ALA A 136 4.59 1.24 -8.72
N TYR A 137 4.11 0.03 -8.50
CA TYR A 137 2.69 -0.28 -8.62
C TYR A 137 1.86 0.33 -7.50
N GLN A 138 0.65 0.76 -7.86
CA GLN A 138 -0.33 1.39 -6.99
C GLN A 138 -1.75 0.96 -7.29
N LEU A 139 -2.61 1.00 -6.27
CA LEU A 139 -4.06 1.07 -6.43
C LEU A 139 -4.47 2.54 -6.55
N ARG A 140 -5.32 2.86 -7.52
CA ARG A 140 -5.94 4.17 -7.67
C ARG A 140 -7.45 4.05 -7.53
N ILE A 141 -8.01 4.91 -6.69
CA ILE A 141 -9.45 5.01 -6.44
C ILE A 141 -9.89 6.42 -6.84
N SER A 142 -10.76 6.50 -7.84
CA SER A 142 -11.44 7.72 -8.29
C SER A 142 -12.89 7.37 -8.58
N ASP A 143 -13.45 7.79 -9.71
CA ASP A 143 -14.76 7.31 -10.17
C ASP A 143 -14.74 5.81 -10.48
N GLU A 144 -13.56 5.30 -10.79
CA GLU A 144 -13.27 3.88 -10.98
C GLU A 144 -12.10 3.45 -10.09
N ILE A 145 -12.08 2.16 -9.74
CA ILE A 145 -10.95 1.52 -9.05
C ILE A 145 -10.07 0.89 -10.13
N THR A 146 -8.85 1.39 -10.23
CA THR A 146 -7.89 0.95 -11.25
C THR A 146 -6.57 0.56 -10.61
N PHE A 147 -5.82 -0.27 -11.29
CA PHE A 147 -4.48 -0.68 -10.89
C PHE A 147 -3.48 -0.25 -11.96
N GLY A 148 -2.37 0.32 -11.54
CA GLY A 148 -1.33 0.80 -12.44
C GLY A 148 -0.05 1.11 -11.68
N TYR A 149 0.74 2.04 -12.20
CA TYR A 149 1.97 2.47 -11.55
C TYR A 149 2.08 4.00 -11.55
N ASN A 150 2.96 4.52 -10.69
CA ASN A 150 3.25 5.94 -10.60
C ASN A 150 4.73 6.15 -10.28
N HIS A 151 5.23 7.35 -10.54
CA HIS A 151 6.61 7.70 -10.28
C HIS A 151 6.91 7.64 -8.77
N ILE A 152 8.05 7.02 -8.39
CA ILE A 152 8.42 6.72 -7.00
C ILE A 152 8.57 7.95 -6.09
N LYS A 153 8.73 9.16 -6.66
CA LYS A 153 8.79 10.43 -5.91
C LYS A 153 7.41 10.99 -5.54
N VAL A 154 6.34 10.50 -6.14
CA VAL A 154 4.97 10.88 -5.75
C VAL A 154 4.69 10.38 -4.35
N ARG A 155 4.07 11.21 -3.52
CA ARG A 155 3.71 10.83 -2.15
C ARG A 155 2.28 10.34 -2.11
N GLN A 156 2.07 9.16 -1.56
CA GLN A 156 0.80 8.45 -1.54
C GLN A 156 0.57 7.75 -0.20
N SER A 157 -0.66 7.34 0.04
CA SER A 157 -1.04 6.55 1.20
C SER A 157 -0.42 5.16 1.19
N VAL A 158 -0.30 4.59 2.37
CA VAL A 158 0.12 3.19 2.56
C VAL A 158 -0.86 2.51 3.49
N ARG A 159 -1.49 1.45 2.99
CA ARG A 159 -2.29 0.53 3.80
C ARG A 159 -1.44 -0.71 4.10
N PRO A 160 -1.03 -0.91 5.35
CA PRO A 160 -0.20 -2.07 5.69
C PRO A 160 -1.01 -3.36 5.74
N ILE A 161 -0.32 -4.48 5.58
CA ILE A 161 -0.84 -5.83 5.77
C ILE A 161 -0.11 -6.50 6.92
N PHE A 162 -0.74 -7.53 7.46
CA PHE A 162 -0.16 -8.38 8.49
C PHE A 162 -0.09 -9.84 8.02
N CYS A 163 1.11 -10.40 8.07
CA CYS A 163 1.39 -11.82 7.86
C CYS A 163 1.98 -12.36 9.16
N PRO A 164 1.24 -13.21 9.90
CA PRO A 164 1.72 -13.78 11.16
C PRO A 164 2.94 -14.67 10.99
#